data_329771216950e3dd410db80e97831504
#
_entry.id   329771216950e3dd410db80e97831504
#
_cell.length_a   1.000
_cell.length_b   1.000
_cell.length_c   1.000
_cell.angle_alpha   90.00
_cell.angle_beta   90.00
_cell.angle_gamma   90.00
#
_symmetry.space_group_name_H-M   'P 1'
#
loop_
_entity.id
_entity.type
_entity.pdbx_description
1 polymer ?
#
loop_
_entity_poly.entity_id
_entity_poly.type
_entity_poly.pdbx_seq_one_letter_code
_entity_poly.pdbx_strand_id
1 'polypeptide(L)'
;MRRVLAFTELKFSNAMIEAWWRTLKHQWLFLHSLDSVTTVRRLVEFYVQEHNLVLPHSAFRGQTPDEMYFGTGAAVPADLATRAADARQARAKANRSAACGTCRSAETAA
;
A
#
# COMPACT_ATOMS: atom_id res chain seq x y z
N MET A 1 10.29 35.35 -6.34
CA MET A 1 9.49 34.11 -6.34
C MET A 1 8.54 34.12 -7.53
N ARG A 2 8.69 33.20 -8.46
CA ARG A 2 7.68 33.01 -9.50
C ARG A 2 6.46 32.33 -8.91
N ARG A 3 5.30 32.97 -8.98
CA ARG A 3 4.03 32.30 -8.68
C ARG A 3 3.71 31.34 -9.81
N VAL A 4 3.72 30.06 -9.51
CA VAL A 4 3.19 29.04 -10.42
C VAL A 4 1.70 28.90 -10.11
N LEU A 5 0.85 29.45 -10.97
CA LEU A 5 -0.59 29.26 -10.89
C LEU A 5 -0.92 27.88 -11.45
N ALA A 6 -1.69 27.10 -10.70
CA ALA A 6 -2.22 25.84 -11.19
C ALA A 6 -3.24 26.15 -12.31
N PHE A 7 -2.90 25.80 -13.54
CA PHE A 7 -3.84 25.84 -14.65
C PHE A 7 -4.91 24.76 -14.49
N THR A 8 -6.04 24.93 -15.17
CA THR A 8 -7.18 24.00 -15.11
C THR A 8 -6.77 22.55 -15.40
N GLU A 9 -5.79 22.35 -16.25
CA GLU A 9 -5.21 21.04 -16.60
C GLU A 9 -4.40 20.40 -15.44
N LEU A 10 -3.91 21.22 -14.49
CA LEU A 10 -3.17 20.79 -13.32
C LEU A 10 -4.05 20.57 -12.07
N LYS A 11 -5.35 20.71 -12.22
CA LYS A 11 -6.31 20.51 -11.12
C LYS A 11 -6.19 19.12 -10.48
N PHE A 12 -5.90 18.11 -11.28
CA PHE A 12 -5.69 16.74 -10.83
C PHE A 12 -4.42 16.58 -10.00
N SER A 13 -3.32 17.26 -10.35
CA SER A 13 -2.08 17.18 -9.58
C SER A 13 -2.22 17.83 -8.21
N ASN A 14 -2.96 18.94 -8.09
CA ASN A 14 -3.30 19.51 -6.79
C ASN A 14 -4.14 18.56 -5.94
N ALA A 15 -5.15 17.93 -6.53
CA ALA A 15 -5.99 16.96 -5.82
C ALA A 15 -5.19 15.76 -5.32
N MET A 16 -4.21 15.29 -6.10
CA MET A 16 -3.31 14.19 -5.68
C MET A 16 -2.41 14.60 -4.51
N ILE A 17 -1.84 15.79 -4.54
CA ILE A 17 -1.02 16.33 -3.45
C ILE A 17 -1.86 16.50 -2.19
N GLU A 18 -3.06 17.04 -2.30
CA GLU A 18 -3.98 17.19 -1.17
C GLU A 18 -4.38 15.84 -0.57
N ALA A 19 -4.67 14.85 -1.40
CA ALA A 19 -4.97 13.49 -0.96
C ALA A 19 -3.78 12.85 -0.24
N TRP A 20 -2.57 13.04 -0.75
CA TRP A 20 -1.34 12.56 -0.13
C TRP A 20 -1.11 13.20 1.25
N TRP A 21 -1.26 14.52 1.34
CA TRP A 21 -1.16 15.22 2.62
C TRP A 21 -2.22 14.78 3.63
N ARG A 22 -3.43 14.54 3.17
CA ARG A 22 -4.51 14.00 4.03
C ARG A 22 -4.15 12.63 4.57
N THR A 23 -3.64 11.74 3.73
CA THR A 23 -3.18 10.42 4.14
C THR A 23 -2.05 10.51 5.15
N LEU A 24 -1.03 11.33 4.91
CA LEU A 24 0.06 11.57 5.83
C LEU A 24 -0.43 12.03 7.20
N LYS A 25 -1.33 13.02 7.23
CA LYS A 25 -1.86 13.58 8.47
C LYS A 25 -2.68 12.56 9.25
N HIS A 26 -3.67 11.95 8.63
CA HIS A 26 -4.65 11.12 9.32
C HIS A 26 -4.18 9.69 9.59
N GLN A 27 -3.38 9.12 8.71
CA GLN A 27 -2.90 7.74 8.85
C GLN A 27 -1.55 7.64 9.57
N TRP A 28 -0.85 8.75 9.73
CA TRP A 28 0.47 8.73 10.34
C TRP A 28 0.67 9.79 11.42
N LEU A 29 0.67 11.07 11.08
CA LEU A 29 1.02 12.14 12.04
C LEU A 29 0.11 12.17 13.26
N PHE A 30 -1.19 12.08 13.07
CA PHE A 30 -2.15 12.19 14.19
C PHE A 30 -2.20 10.96 15.10
N LEU A 31 -1.53 9.88 14.73
CA LEU A 31 -1.34 8.71 15.58
C LEU A 31 -0.18 8.86 16.57
N HIS A 32 0.63 9.90 16.42
CA HIS A 32 1.82 10.15 17.23
C HIS A 32 1.66 11.43 18.05
N SER A 33 2.39 11.50 19.16
CA SER A 33 2.51 12.74 19.93
C SER A 33 3.36 13.75 19.18
N LEU A 34 2.80 14.91 18.88
CA LEU A 34 3.46 15.99 18.14
C LEU A 34 4.04 17.01 19.12
N ASP A 35 5.09 16.61 19.84
CA ASP A 35 5.66 17.40 20.96
C ASP A 35 6.58 18.52 20.49
N SER A 36 7.23 18.35 19.34
CA SER A 36 8.18 19.33 18.82
C SER A 36 8.26 19.29 17.31
N VAL A 37 8.79 20.36 16.70
CA VAL A 37 9.06 20.44 15.26
C VAL A 37 10.04 19.37 14.82
N THR A 38 11.03 19.03 15.63
CA THR A 38 11.99 17.96 15.34
C THR A 38 11.31 16.60 15.25
N THR A 39 10.38 16.31 16.14
CA THR A 39 9.58 15.08 16.11
C THR A 39 8.74 15.00 14.84
N VAL A 40 8.04 16.07 14.49
CA VAL A 40 7.24 16.14 13.26
C VAL A 40 8.12 15.91 12.03
N ARG A 41 9.29 16.55 11.99
CA ARG A 41 10.23 16.38 10.85
C ARG A 41 10.66 14.93 10.69
N ARG A 42 11.04 14.26 11.76
CA ARG A 42 11.43 12.84 11.73
C ARG A 42 10.29 11.92 11.27
N LEU A 43 9.08 12.19 11.76
CA LEU A 43 7.90 11.42 11.35
C LEU A 43 7.58 11.59 9.86
N VAL A 44 7.69 12.81 9.35
CA VAL A 44 7.47 13.10 7.92
C VAL A 44 8.56 12.46 7.06
N GLU A 45 9.83 12.58 7.44
CA GLU A 45 10.94 11.96 6.73
C GLU A 45 10.77 10.44 6.64
N PHE A 46 10.42 9.79 7.74
CA PHE A 46 10.15 8.37 7.76
C PHE A 46 9.00 7.99 6.83
N TYR A 47 7.90 8.72 6.90
CA TYR A 47 6.74 8.47 6.04
C TYR A 47 7.07 8.62 4.55
N VAL A 48 7.82 9.65 4.18
CA VAL A 48 8.24 9.88 2.79
C VAL A 48 9.12 8.74 2.30
N GLN A 49 10.07 8.29 3.11
CA GLN A 49 10.93 7.15 2.76
C GLN A 49 10.12 5.86 2.58
N GLU A 50 9.24 5.55 3.51
CA GLU A 50 8.36 4.38 3.41
C GLU A 50 7.45 4.45 2.19
N HIS A 51 6.87 5.60 1.92
CA HIS A 51 6.00 5.81 0.76
C HIS A 51 6.75 5.60 -0.56
N ASN A 52 7.97 6.08 -0.67
CA ASN A 52 8.75 6.02 -1.90
C ASN A 52 9.42 4.68 -2.14
N LEU A 53 9.94 4.04 -1.07
CA LEU A 53 10.85 2.90 -1.19
C LEU A 53 10.21 1.56 -0.82
N VAL A 54 9.22 1.55 0.06
CA VAL A 54 8.71 0.32 0.68
C VAL A 54 7.27 0.02 0.32
N LEU A 55 6.38 1.03 0.37
CA LEU A 55 4.96 0.81 0.20
C LEU A 55 4.58 0.62 -1.28
N PRO A 56 3.99 -0.54 -1.63
CA PRO A 56 3.48 -0.75 -2.99
C PRO A 56 2.33 0.21 -3.29
N HIS A 57 2.30 0.72 -4.49
CA HIS A 57 1.24 1.62 -4.92
C HIS A 57 0.34 0.94 -5.97
N SER A 58 -0.96 0.95 -5.75
CA SER A 58 -1.92 0.29 -6.64
C SER A 58 -1.92 0.86 -8.06
N ALA A 59 -1.75 2.18 -8.21
CA ALA A 59 -1.65 2.84 -9.51
C ALA A 59 -0.43 2.39 -10.32
N PHE A 60 0.61 1.89 -9.66
CA PHE A 60 1.84 1.38 -10.28
C PHE A 60 1.89 -0.16 -10.29
N ARG A 61 0.76 -0.81 -10.19
CA ARG A 61 0.61 -2.28 -10.19
C ARG A 61 1.44 -2.98 -9.10
N GLY A 62 1.55 -2.37 -7.94
CA GLY A 62 2.28 -2.91 -6.81
C GLY A 62 3.76 -2.50 -6.74
N GLN A 63 4.26 -1.72 -7.69
CA GLN A 63 5.57 -1.12 -7.59
C GLN A 63 5.56 0.05 -6.60
N THR A 64 6.69 0.30 -5.96
CA THR A 64 6.88 1.53 -5.19
C THR A 64 7.06 2.74 -6.12
N PRO A 65 6.81 3.97 -5.66
CA PRO A 65 7.06 5.15 -6.48
C PRO A 65 8.49 5.23 -7.05
N ASP A 66 9.50 4.87 -6.26
CA ASP A 66 10.90 4.87 -6.72
C ASP A 66 11.17 3.79 -7.78
N GLU A 67 10.63 2.59 -7.60
CA GLU A 67 10.73 1.53 -8.61
C GLU A 67 10.11 1.96 -9.94
N MET A 68 8.97 2.64 -9.90
CA MET A 68 8.32 3.16 -11.09
C MET A 68 9.13 4.29 -11.72
N TYR A 69 9.64 5.21 -10.92
CA TYR A 69 10.40 6.36 -11.38
C TYR A 69 11.72 5.95 -12.04
N PHE A 70 12.48 5.04 -11.43
CA PHE A 70 13.76 4.56 -11.93
C PHE A 70 13.64 3.38 -12.91
N GLY A 71 12.45 2.83 -13.10
CA GLY A 71 12.22 1.71 -13.99
C GLY A 71 12.80 0.37 -13.50
N THR A 72 13.06 0.24 -12.21
CA THR A 72 13.67 -0.96 -11.60
C THR A 72 12.68 -2.04 -11.21
N GLY A 73 11.39 -1.73 -11.20
CA GLY A 73 10.34 -2.62 -10.73
C GLY A 73 9.51 -3.29 -11.83
N ALA A 74 10.03 -3.38 -13.05
CA ALA A 74 9.27 -3.92 -14.20
C ALA A 74 8.77 -5.37 -14.01
N ALA A 75 9.51 -6.19 -13.25
CA ALA A 75 9.15 -7.57 -12.95
C ALA A 75 8.15 -7.72 -11.79
N VAL A 76 7.93 -6.69 -10.99
CA VAL A 76 7.08 -6.73 -9.79
C VAL A 76 5.63 -7.12 -10.10
N PRO A 77 4.96 -6.55 -11.12
CA PRO A 77 3.58 -6.94 -11.41
C PRO A 77 3.41 -8.42 -11.73
N ALA A 78 4.32 -9.01 -12.49
CA ALA A 78 4.30 -10.43 -12.82
C ALA A 78 4.56 -11.31 -11.60
N ASP A 79 5.54 -10.95 -10.77
CA ASP A 79 5.85 -11.65 -9.52
C ASP A 79 4.67 -11.62 -8.55
N LEU A 80 4.03 -10.48 -8.37
CA LEU A 80 2.83 -10.36 -7.54
C LEU A 80 1.66 -11.19 -8.06
N ALA A 81 1.46 -11.25 -9.37
CA ALA A 81 0.42 -12.08 -9.97
C ALA A 81 0.67 -13.56 -9.68
N THR A 82 1.90 -14.02 -9.80
CA THR A 82 2.31 -15.40 -9.48
C THR A 82 2.07 -15.70 -7.99
N ARG A 83 2.54 -14.86 -7.11
CA ARG A 83 2.34 -15.01 -5.65
C ARG A 83 0.87 -15.02 -5.27
N ALA A 84 0.06 -14.17 -5.91
CA ALA A 84 -1.38 -14.14 -5.68
C ALA A 84 -2.07 -15.43 -6.14
N ALA A 85 -1.66 -16.01 -7.25
CA ALA A 85 -2.16 -17.28 -7.75
C ALA A 85 -1.80 -18.43 -6.79
N ASP A 86 -0.54 -18.53 -6.39
CA ASP A 86 -0.06 -19.52 -5.44
C ASP A 86 -0.78 -19.43 -4.08
N ALA A 87 -0.94 -18.23 -3.58
CA ALA A 87 -1.67 -17.98 -2.32
C ALA A 87 -3.15 -18.39 -2.42
N ARG A 88 -3.80 -18.16 -3.56
CA ARG A 88 -5.19 -18.63 -3.77
C ARG A 88 -5.29 -20.14 -3.76
N GLN A 89 -4.37 -20.82 -4.45
CA GLN A 89 -4.32 -22.29 -4.47
C GLN A 89 -4.07 -22.86 -3.07
N ALA A 90 -3.13 -22.29 -2.35
CA ALA A 90 -2.83 -22.71 -0.97
C ALA A 90 -4.04 -22.54 -0.04
N ARG A 91 -4.74 -21.41 -0.11
CA ARG A 91 -5.97 -21.18 0.67
C ARG A 91 -7.08 -22.15 0.28
N ALA A 92 -7.30 -22.36 -1.02
CA ALA A 92 -8.30 -23.29 -1.49
C ALA A 92 -8.03 -24.74 -1.02
N LYS A 93 -6.76 -25.16 -1.03
CA LYS A 93 -6.33 -26.45 -0.52
C LYS A 93 -6.56 -26.56 0.98
N ALA A 94 -6.14 -25.55 1.76
CA ALA A 94 -6.33 -25.51 3.20
C ALA A 94 -7.81 -25.54 3.59
N ASN A 95 -8.64 -24.75 2.91
CA ASN A 95 -10.07 -24.72 3.17
C ASN A 95 -10.77 -26.05 2.85
N ARG A 96 -10.36 -26.72 1.77
CA ARG A 96 -10.90 -28.06 1.44
C ARG A 96 -10.55 -29.09 2.49
N SER A 97 -9.32 -29.11 2.97
CA SER A 97 -8.91 -30.05 4.02
C SER A 97 -9.60 -29.76 5.36
N ALA A 98 -9.77 -28.49 5.71
CA ALA A 98 -10.51 -28.07 6.91
C ALA A 98 -12.00 -28.44 6.81
N ALA A 99 -12.66 -28.20 5.68
CA ALA A 99 -14.04 -28.56 5.45
C ALA A 99 -14.27 -30.08 5.54
N CYS A 100 -13.39 -30.88 4.95
CA CYS A 100 -13.45 -32.33 5.06
C CYS A 100 -13.31 -32.83 6.50
N GLY A 101 -12.42 -32.23 7.28
CA GLY A 101 -12.29 -32.54 8.71
C GLY A 101 -13.56 -32.22 9.50
N THR A 102 -14.18 -31.10 9.21
CA THR A 102 -15.44 -30.67 9.86
C THR A 102 -16.62 -31.56 9.46
N CYS A 103 -16.75 -31.94 8.19
CA CYS A 103 -17.79 -32.85 7.73
C CYS A 103 -17.66 -34.23 8.35
N ARG A 104 -16.48 -34.79 8.48
CA ARG A 104 -16.24 -36.09 9.13
C ARG A 104 -16.64 -36.09 10.60
N SER A 105 -16.31 -34.99 11.31
CA SER A 105 -16.70 -34.90 12.72
C SER A 105 -18.22 -34.76 12.89
N ALA A 106 -18.93 -34.16 11.96
CA ALA A 106 -20.39 -34.08 11.95
C ALA A 106 -21.05 -35.42 11.67
N GLU A 107 -20.51 -36.25 10.76
CA GLU A 107 -21.00 -37.60 10.48
C GLU A 107 -20.77 -38.57 11.66
N THR A 108 -19.67 -38.42 12.35
CA THR A 108 -19.38 -39.28 13.53
C THR A 108 -20.15 -38.86 14.77
N ALA A 109 -20.74 -37.66 14.80
CA ALA A 109 -21.59 -37.18 15.90
C ALA A 109 -23.06 -37.59 15.77
N ALA A 110 -23.43 -38.11 14.62
CA ALA A 110 -24.78 -38.67 14.38
C ALA A 110 -24.81 -40.15 14.75
#